data_9b5d3344a73051cdc4401ace68dfd841
#
_entry.id   9b5d3344a73051cdc4401ace68dfd841
#
_cell.length_a   1.000
_cell.length_b   1.000
_cell.length_c   1.000
_cell.angle_alpha   90.00
_cell.angle_beta   90.00
_cell.angle_gamma   90.00
#
_symmetry.space_group_name_H-M   'P 1'
#
loop_
_entity.id
_entity.type
_entity.pdbx_description
1 polymer ?
#
loop_
_entity_poly.entity_id
_entity_poly.type
_entity_poly.pdbx_seq_one_letter_code
_entity_poly.pdbx_strand_id
1 'polypeptide(L)'
;MEIMSVEVSEGFNEEGLPDFKYYAFDWDDNLMYMPTEIMVKSFGDQEIGMGTADFAEYRGKIGKEDFDYKGHTIVGFAENPFRNFGVDGNDQFVKDAMIAKTGPSWNDFIECINGGSIFAIITARGHNPETLREGVEAIVKDGKGGLSFESCVESLKKYKGIIDGDGEELFQEYLDLCRFHPVSFGAGSAANPEEEKIKALEQFIKHVNSLSEELAVTMELENDIKNNFVPMIGFSDDDKANVDNVKKYLDDKGEENVNVYYTKTDKTKM
;
A
#
# COMPACT_ATOMS: atom_id res chain seq x y z
N MET A 1 37.30 -23.23 23.29
CA MET A 1 37.10 -22.24 22.19
C MET A 1 35.65 -22.39 21.82
N GLU A 2 34.81 -21.60 22.51
CA GLU A 2 33.37 -21.57 22.25
C GLU A 2 33.14 -20.88 20.90
N ILE A 3 32.49 -21.60 19.99
CA ILE A 3 31.99 -21.05 18.75
C ILE A 3 30.80 -20.16 19.17
N MET A 4 30.99 -18.83 19.17
CA MET A 4 29.89 -17.90 19.26
C MET A 4 28.99 -18.18 18.06
N SER A 5 27.76 -18.67 18.31
CA SER A 5 26.71 -18.68 17.34
C SER A 5 26.44 -17.23 16.96
N VAL A 6 26.80 -16.86 15.75
CA VAL A 6 26.38 -15.58 15.17
C VAL A 6 24.86 -15.68 15.02
N GLU A 7 24.11 -14.98 15.87
CA GLU A 7 22.69 -14.75 15.61
C GLU A 7 22.60 -14.05 14.25
N VAL A 8 22.00 -14.73 13.30
CA VAL A 8 21.68 -14.14 11.98
C VAL A 8 20.80 -12.94 12.27
N SER A 9 21.33 -11.73 12.05
CA SER A 9 20.55 -10.51 12.28
C SER A 9 19.41 -10.46 11.25
N GLU A 10 18.22 -10.12 11.71
CA GLU A 10 17.10 -9.79 10.81
C GLU A 10 17.59 -8.84 9.71
N GLY A 11 17.25 -9.12 8.45
CA GLY A 11 17.70 -8.37 7.28
C GLY A 11 18.90 -8.97 6.52
N PHE A 12 19.43 -10.12 6.99
CA PHE A 12 20.45 -10.89 6.27
C PHE A 12 20.04 -12.36 6.20
N ASN A 13 20.25 -12.98 5.03
CA ASN A 13 20.01 -14.41 4.84
C ASN A 13 21.11 -15.27 5.49
N GLU A 14 20.97 -16.62 5.41
CA GLU A 14 21.94 -17.59 5.97
C GLU A 14 23.36 -17.46 5.38
N GLU A 15 23.51 -16.82 4.20
CA GLU A 15 24.77 -16.55 3.53
C GLU A 15 25.39 -15.20 3.95
N GLY A 16 24.72 -14.45 4.84
CA GLY A 16 25.13 -13.11 5.28
C GLY A 16 24.88 -12.02 4.26
N LEU A 17 24.01 -12.29 3.25
CA LEU A 17 23.60 -11.31 2.25
C LEU A 17 22.34 -10.57 2.71
N PRO A 18 22.16 -9.30 2.33
CA PRO A 18 20.95 -8.57 2.63
C PRO A 18 19.71 -9.28 2.09
N ASP A 19 18.74 -9.56 2.96
CA ASP A 19 17.42 -10.11 2.62
C ASP A 19 16.37 -9.00 2.79
N PHE A 20 16.41 -8.02 1.89
CA PHE A 20 15.45 -6.92 1.93
C PHE A 20 14.15 -7.32 1.25
N LYS A 21 13.07 -7.24 2.02
CA LYS A 21 11.72 -7.39 1.53
C LYS A 21 11.12 -6.01 1.28
N TYR A 22 10.52 -5.86 0.12
CA TYR A 22 9.84 -4.65 -0.28
C TYR A 22 8.36 -4.95 -0.47
N TYR A 23 7.51 -3.99 -0.17
CA TYR A 23 6.07 -4.23 -0.17
C TYR A 23 5.34 -3.16 -0.98
N ALA A 24 4.33 -3.57 -1.74
CA ALA A 24 3.39 -2.66 -2.35
C ALA A 24 1.97 -3.07 -1.93
N PHE A 25 1.23 -2.15 -1.33
CA PHE A 25 -0.08 -2.39 -0.77
C PHE A 25 -1.14 -1.54 -1.46
N ASP A 26 -2.28 -2.14 -1.80
CA ASP A 26 -3.50 -1.35 -1.93
C ASP A 26 -3.98 -0.88 -0.55
N TRP A 27 -4.74 0.22 -0.51
CA TRP A 27 -5.17 0.82 0.75
C TRP A 27 -6.55 0.35 1.19
N ASP A 28 -7.58 0.61 0.35
CA ASP A 28 -8.96 0.31 0.67
C ASP A 28 -9.24 -1.19 0.68
N ASP A 29 -9.95 -1.66 1.70
CA ASP A 29 -10.36 -3.07 1.88
C ASP A 29 -9.20 -4.08 1.93
N ASN A 30 -7.98 -3.65 1.64
CA ASN A 30 -6.75 -4.42 1.75
C ASN A 30 -5.97 -4.10 3.05
N LEU A 31 -5.53 -2.85 3.25
CA LEU A 31 -4.92 -2.41 4.51
C LEU A 31 -5.97 -2.00 5.53
N MET A 32 -6.99 -1.27 5.11
CA MET A 32 -8.01 -0.72 6.00
C MET A 32 -9.40 -0.73 5.39
N TYR A 33 -10.39 -0.94 6.24
CA TYR A 33 -11.80 -0.72 5.90
C TYR A 33 -12.16 0.74 6.19
N MET A 34 -11.95 1.59 5.20
CA MET A 34 -12.18 3.02 5.33
C MET A 34 -13.68 3.35 5.38
N PRO A 35 -14.11 4.30 6.22
CA PRO A 35 -15.52 4.70 6.26
C PRO A 35 -15.94 5.60 5.10
N THR A 36 -15.02 5.93 4.19
CA THR A 36 -15.30 6.76 3.01
C THR A 36 -16.27 6.05 2.08
N GLU A 37 -17.31 6.75 1.62
CA GLU A 37 -18.37 6.18 0.78
C GLU A 37 -18.41 6.83 -0.61
N ILE A 38 -18.72 5.99 -1.62
CA ILE A 38 -19.11 6.43 -2.97
C ILE A 38 -20.60 6.77 -2.95
N MET A 39 -20.98 7.91 -3.50
CA MET A 39 -22.35 8.36 -3.49
C MET A 39 -23.12 7.87 -4.70
N VAL A 40 -24.15 7.07 -4.47
CA VAL A 40 -25.06 6.57 -5.49
C VAL A 40 -26.44 7.19 -5.32
N LYS A 41 -27.24 7.17 -6.38
CA LYS A 41 -28.56 7.79 -6.44
C LYS A 41 -29.63 6.71 -6.41
N SER A 42 -30.59 6.86 -5.51
CA SER A 42 -31.77 6.00 -5.44
C SER A 42 -32.93 6.52 -6.27
N PHE A 43 -33.87 5.62 -6.54
CA PHE A 43 -35.18 6.01 -7.09
C PHE A 43 -35.85 7.00 -6.13
N GLY A 44 -36.10 8.22 -6.56
CA GLY A 44 -36.62 9.31 -5.72
C GLY A 44 -35.57 10.36 -5.34
N ASP A 45 -34.40 10.37 -6.02
CA ASP A 45 -33.35 11.39 -5.94
C ASP A 45 -32.58 11.45 -4.61
N GLN A 46 -32.70 10.45 -3.75
CA GLN A 46 -31.93 10.39 -2.52
C GLN A 46 -30.51 9.89 -2.79
N GLU A 47 -29.49 10.54 -2.23
CA GLU A 47 -28.13 10.04 -2.23
C GLU A 47 -27.94 8.97 -1.15
N ILE A 48 -27.31 7.87 -1.49
CA ILE A 48 -27.01 6.74 -0.64
C ILE A 48 -25.50 6.51 -0.66
N GLY A 49 -24.87 6.39 0.52
CA GLY A 49 -23.46 6.02 0.65
C GLY A 49 -23.24 4.52 0.40
N MET A 50 -22.26 4.21 -0.42
CA MET A 50 -21.83 2.84 -0.73
C MET A 50 -20.35 2.69 -0.38
N GLY A 51 -20.01 1.74 0.50
CA GLY A 51 -18.62 1.44 0.84
C GLY A 51 -17.85 0.86 -0.35
N THR A 52 -16.53 0.90 -0.27
CA THR A 52 -15.60 0.49 -1.34
C THR A 52 -15.77 -0.97 -1.75
N ALA A 53 -15.90 -1.90 -0.82
CA ALA A 53 -16.13 -3.31 -1.09
C ALA A 53 -17.48 -3.61 -1.76
N ASP A 54 -18.55 -2.89 -1.33
CA ASP A 54 -19.85 -3.00 -1.99
C ASP A 54 -19.79 -2.37 -3.39
N PHE A 55 -19.10 -1.24 -3.53
CA PHE A 55 -18.88 -0.61 -4.83
C PHE A 55 -18.15 -1.55 -5.81
N ALA A 56 -17.11 -2.23 -5.38
CA ALA A 56 -16.41 -3.21 -6.22
C ALA A 56 -17.34 -4.31 -6.74
N GLU A 57 -18.33 -4.74 -5.93
CA GLU A 57 -19.33 -5.72 -6.33
C GLU A 57 -20.37 -5.16 -7.29
N TYR A 58 -20.88 -3.94 -7.02
CA TYR A 58 -22.02 -3.37 -7.77
C TYR A 58 -21.64 -2.42 -8.89
N ARG A 59 -20.36 -1.98 -9.01
CA ARG A 59 -19.91 -0.98 -10.01
C ARG A 59 -20.32 -1.31 -11.45
N GLY A 60 -20.40 -2.59 -11.79
CA GLY A 60 -20.81 -3.05 -13.11
C GLY A 60 -22.27 -2.81 -13.45
N LYS A 61 -23.14 -2.58 -12.43
CA LYS A 61 -24.59 -2.38 -12.55
C LYS A 61 -24.97 -0.90 -12.51
N ILE A 62 -24.23 -0.07 -11.77
CA ILE A 62 -24.57 1.34 -11.54
C ILE A 62 -24.73 2.08 -12.86
N GLY A 63 -25.92 2.64 -13.08
CA GLY A 63 -26.28 3.38 -14.30
C GLY A 63 -26.55 2.51 -15.54
N LYS A 64 -26.53 1.17 -15.42
CA LYS A 64 -26.89 0.24 -16.48
C LYS A 64 -28.17 -0.53 -16.19
N GLU A 65 -28.40 -0.89 -14.96
CA GLU A 65 -29.57 -1.57 -14.47
C GLU A 65 -29.91 -1.12 -13.06
N ASP A 66 -31.20 -1.10 -12.72
CA ASP A 66 -31.65 -0.82 -11.36
C ASP A 66 -31.42 -2.05 -10.48
N PHE A 67 -30.95 -1.83 -9.24
CA PHE A 67 -30.73 -2.92 -8.29
C PHE A 67 -31.04 -2.48 -6.85
N ASP A 68 -31.32 -3.43 -5.98
CA ASP A 68 -31.57 -3.18 -4.56
C ASP A 68 -30.25 -3.14 -3.77
N TYR A 69 -30.06 -2.10 -2.96
CA TYR A 69 -28.95 -1.95 -2.06
C TYR A 69 -29.43 -1.35 -0.73
N LYS A 70 -29.29 -2.10 0.36
CA LYS A 70 -29.73 -1.71 1.72
C LYS A 70 -31.18 -1.19 1.77
N GLY A 71 -32.07 -1.79 0.97
CA GLY A 71 -33.50 -1.42 0.91
C GLY A 71 -33.81 -0.19 0.05
N HIS A 72 -32.85 0.28 -0.75
CA HIS A 72 -33.01 1.35 -1.71
C HIS A 72 -32.80 0.82 -3.14
N THR A 73 -33.69 1.15 -4.06
CA THR A 73 -33.48 0.88 -5.48
C THR A 73 -32.51 1.90 -6.04
N ILE A 74 -31.29 1.46 -6.39
CA ILE A 74 -30.24 2.32 -6.97
C ILE A 74 -30.44 2.40 -8.47
N VAL A 75 -30.41 3.64 -9.00
CA VAL A 75 -30.64 3.95 -10.42
C VAL A 75 -29.41 4.55 -11.12
N GLY A 76 -28.37 4.92 -10.37
CA GLY A 76 -27.16 5.49 -10.94
C GLY A 76 -26.21 6.10 -9.93
N PHE A 77 -25.23 6.86 -10.43
CA PHE A 77 -24.38 7.67 -9.60
C PHE A 77 -25.05 8.98 -9.17
N ALA A 78 -24.73 9.44 -7.96
CA ALA A 78 -25.05 10.81 -7.55
C ALA A 78 -24.17 11.84 -8.28
N GLU A 79 -24.45 13.11 -8.10
CA GLU A 79 -23.58 14.19 -8.56
C GLU A 79 -22.26 14.16 -7.80
N ASN A 80 -21.12 14.19 -8.51
CA ASN A 80 -19.77 14.05 -7.94
C ASN A 80 -19.66 12.85 -6.96
N PRO A 81 -19.82 11.61 -7.45
CA PRO A 81 -19.96 10.42 -6.59
C PRO A 81 -18.70 10.10 -5.79
N PHE A 82 -17.51 10.48 -6.27
CA PHE A 82 -16.21 10.24 -5.65
C PHE A 82 -15.66 11.48 -4.93
N ARG A 83 -16.50 12.43 -4.54
CA ARG A 83 -16.10 13.70 -3.90
C ARG A 83 -15.20 13.55 -2.69
N ASN A 84 -15.32 12.44 -1.96
CA ASN A 84 -14.54 12.16 -0.76
C ASN A 84 -13.26 11.34 -1.03
N PHE A 85 -13.01 10.98 -2.30
CA PHE A 85 -11.85 10.17 -2.70
C PHE A 85 -10.74 10.98 -3.38
N GLY A 86 -10.89 12.29 -3.51
CA GLY A 86 -9.94 13.21 -4.11
C GLY A 86 -9.43 14.27 -3.14
N VAL A 87 -8.83 15.31 -3.69
CA VAL A 87 -8.19 16.40 -2.92
C VAL A 87 -9.13 17.11 -1.95
N ASP A 88 -10.42 17.19 -2.26
CA ASP A 88 -11.42 17.79 -1.38
C ASP A 88 -11.63 16.98 -0.08
N GLY A 89 -11.24 15.70 -0.09
CA GLY A 89 -11.31 14.77 1.04
C GLY A 89 -10.00 14.64 1.84
N ASN A 90 -8.95 15.38 1.52
CA ASN A 90 -7.64 15.23 2.18
C ASN A 90 -7.72 15.33 3.70
N ASP A 91 -8.35 16.38 4.23
CA ASP A 91 -8.47 16.59 5.69
C ASP A 91 -9.25 15.48 6.41
N GLN A 92 -10.17 14.82 5.70
CA GLN A 92 -10.97 13.74 6.23
C GLN A 92 -10.26 12.40 6.16
N PHE A 93 -9.40 12.19 5.15
CA PHE A 93 -8.69 10.92 4.94
C PHE A 93 -7.87 10.49 6.16
N VAL A 94 -7.08 11.38 6.73
CA VAL A 94 -6.24 11.08 7.91
C VAL A 94 -7.12 10.71 9.11
N LYS A 95 -8.22 11.44 9.34
CA LYS A 95 -9.18 11.14 10.42
C LYS A 95 -9.83 9.78 10.21
N ASP A 96 -10.24 9.48 8.99
CA ASP A 96 -10.83 8.19 8.62
C ASP A 96 -9.83 7.04 8.84
N ALA A 97 -8.57 7.23 8.45
CA ALA A 97 -7.50 6.25 8.67
C ALA A 97 -7.29 5.95 10.17
N MET A 98 -7.36 6.96 11.03
CA MET A 98 -7.22 6.79 12.48
C MET A 98 -8.33 5.91 13.10
N ILE A 99 -9.55 5.96 12.58
CA ILE A 99 -10.71 5.22 13.12
C ILE A 99 -11.05 3.95 12.34
N ALA A 100 -10.51 3.79 11.12
CA ALA A 100 -10.78 2.64 10.26
C ALA A 100 -10.37 1.32 10.94
N LYS A 101 -11.09 0.25 10.65
CA LYS A 101 -10.69 -1.11 11.03
C LYS A 101 -9.58 -1.60 10.11
N THR A 102 -8.76 -2.49 10.62
CA THR A 102 -7.65 -3.09 9.86
C THR A 102 -8.16 -4.14 8.88
N GLY A 103 -7.55 -4.18 7.69
CA GLY A 103 -7.86 -5.10 6.60
C GLY A 103 -7.01 -6.38 6.63
N PRO A 104 -7.14 -7.22 5.59
CA PRO A 104 -6.47 -8.53 5.53
C PRO A 104 -4.94 -8.47 5.45
N SER A 105 -4.35 -7.44 4.83
CA SER A 105 -2.89 -7.28 4.72
C SER A 105 -2.26 -6.53 5.90
N TRP A 106 -3.02 -6.28 6.97
CA TRP A 106 -2.55 -5.47 8.08
C TRP A 106 -1.33 -6.06 8.81
N ASN A 107 -1.27 -7.38 8.96
CA ASN A 107 -0.14 -8.03 9.64
C ASN A 107 1.16 -7.87 8.82
N ASP A 108 1.08 -8.00 7.50
CA ASP A 108 2.23 -7.79 6.61
C ASP A 108 2.68 -6.31 6.67
N PHE A 109 1.73 -5.38 6.80
CA PHE A 109 2.02 -3.97 6.97
C PHE A 109 2.70 -3.65 8.31
N ILE A 110 2.28 -4.31 9.41
CA ILE A 110 2.97 -4.22 10.71
C ILE A 110 4.41 -4.72 10.57
N GLU A 111 4.62 -5.89 9.97
CA GLU A 111 5.96 -6.46 9.75
C GLU A 111 6.83 -5.49 8.93
N CYS A 112 6.27 -4.96 7.85
CA CYS A 112 6.92 -3.99 6.98
C CYS A 112 7.37 -2.73 7.72
N ILE A 113 6.45 -2.05 8.40
CA ILE A 113 6.73 -0.77 9.09
C ILE A 113 7.66 -0.98 10.27
N ASN A 114 7.36 -1.93 11.16
CA ASN A 114 8.15 -2.17 12.37
C ASN A 114 9.56 -2.66 12.03
N GLY A 115 9.71 -3.39 10.91
CA GLY A 115 10.98 -3.83 10.38
C GLY A 115 11.74 -2.78 9.57
N GLY A 116 11.16 -1.60 9.30
CA GLY A 116 11.79 -0.55 8.50
C GLY A 116 11.94 -0.90 7.01
N SER A 117 11.13 -1.84 6.49
CA SER A 117 11.11 -2.21 5.07
C SER A 117 10.50 -1.11 4.21
N ILE A 118 11.12 -0.82 3.07
CA ILE A 118 10.59 0.18 2.13
C ILE A 118 9.33 -0.36 1.45
N PHE A 119 8.32 0.50 1.32
CA PHE A 119 7.04 0.13 0.76
C PHE A 119 6.48 1.16 -0.22
N ALA A 120 5.45 0.74 -0.94
CA ALA A 120 4.57 1.63 -1.68
C ALA A 120 3.12 1.46 -1.24
N ILE A 121 2.39 2.56 -1.17
CA ILE A 121 0.92 2.56 -1.18
C ILE A 121 0.45 2.85 -2.60
N ILE A 122 -0.30 1.92 -3.19
CA ILE A 122 -0.81 2.04 -4.57
C ILE A 122 -2.34 1.90 -4.51
N THR A 123 -3.06 3.01 -4.56
CA THR A 123 -4.51 3.04 -4.34
C THR A 123 -5.26 3.77 -5.45
N ALA A 124 -6.49 3.35 -5.74
CA ALA A 124 -7.39 4.00 -6.70
C ALA A 124 -7.84 5.41 -6.26
N ARG A 125 -7.50 5.84 -5.05
CA ARG A 125 -7.82 7.18 -4.55
C ARG A 125 -7.14 8.28 -5.37
N GLY A 126 -7.70 9.51 -5.31
CA GLY A 126 -7.18 10.69 -5.98
C GLY A 126 -6.77 11.80 -5.00
N HIS A 127 -6.44 11.46 -3.76
CA HIS A 127 -5.86 12.39 -2.78
C HIS A 127 -4.46 12.87 -3.20
N ASN A 128 -3.91 13.87 -2.53
CA ASN A 128 -2.50 14.19 -2.71
C ASN A 128 -1.61 13.04 -2.19
N PRO A 129 -0.46 12.75 -2.81
CA PRO A 129 0.51 11.78 -2.29
C PRO A 129 0.91 12.06 -0.84
N GLU A 130 1.10 13.35 -0.51
CA GLU A 130 1.41 13.82 0.85
C GLU A 130 0.33 13.44 1.86
N THR A 131 -0.94 13.44 1.46
CA THR A 131 -2.05 13.04 2.33
C THR A 131 -2.01 11.56 2.68
N LEU A 132 -1.62 10.69 1.73
CA LEU A 132 -1.39 9.26 2.02
C LEU A 132 -0.21 9.08 2.98
N ARG A 133 0.88 9.84 2.77
CA ARG A 133 2.04 9.85 3.65
C ARG A 133 1.67 10.29 5.07
N GLU A 134 0.95 11.38 5.22
CA GLU A 134 0.43 11.88 6.50
C GLU A 134 -0.48 10.85 7.19
N GLY A 135 -1.31 10.14 6.42
CA GLY A 135 -2.15 9.06 6.94
C GLY A 135 -1.33 7.92 7.53
N VAL A 136 -0.29 7.45 6.82
CA VAL A 136 0.64 6.43 7.32
C VAL A 136 1.38 6.94 8.56
N GLU A 137 1.93 8.14 8.50
CA GLU A 137 2.63 8.75 9.62
C GLU A 137 1.75 8.82 10.87
N ALA A 138 0.51 9.28 10.74
CA ALA A 138 -0.43 9.40 11.84
C ALA A 138 -0.73 8.06 12.50
N ILE A 139 -1.03 7.00 11.71
CA ILE A 139 -1.35 5.69 12.27
C ILE A 139 -0.14 4.98 12.90
N VAL A 140 1.08 5.24 12.40
CA VAL A 140 2.32 4.70 12.99
C VAL A 140 2.61 5.38 14.32
N LYS A 141 2.53 6.71 14.39
CA LYS A 141 2.74 7.48 15.62
C LYS A 141 1.68 7.20 16.69
N ASP A 142 0.45 6.88 16.28
CA ASP A 142 -0.63 6.44 17.20
C ASP A 142 -0.44 5.01 17.72
N GLY A 143 0.42 4.21 17.09
CA GLY A 143 0.60 2.79 17.42
C GLY A 143 -0.58 1.91 17.01
N LYS A 144 -1.33 2.33 15.98
CA LYS A 144 -2.54 1.65 15.52
C LYS A 144 -2.30 0.17 15.23
N GLY A 145 -3.08 -0.69 15.90
CA GLY A 145 -3.20 -2.11 15.59
C GLY A 145 -1.88 -2.90 15.64
N GLY A 146 -0.87 -2.44 16.39
CA GLY A 146 0.44 -3.08 16.52
C GLY A 146 1.58 -2.41 15.74
N LEU A 147 1.29 -1.34 15.00
CA LEU A 147 2.35 -0.47 14.48
C LEU A 147 3.14 0.15 15.63
N SER A 148 4.43 0.35 15.46
CA SER A 148 5.29 0.94 16.47
C SER A 148 6.34 1.85 15.82
N PHE A 149 6.23 3.14 16.12
CA PHE A 149 7.22 4.13 15.73
C PHE A 149 8.61 3.77 16.29
N GLU A 150 8.67 3.36 17.55
CA GLU A 150 9.92 2.99 18.23
C GLU A 150 10.58 1.78 17.55
N SER A 151 9.82 0.72 17.25
CA SER A 151 10.36 -0.47 16.57
C SER A 151 10.86 -0.13 15.15
N CYS A 152 10.15 0.71 14.43
CA CYS A 152 10.59 1.20 13.12
C CYS A 152 11.92 1.93 13.25
N VAL A 153 12.02 2.91 14.16
CA VAL A 153 13.24 3.69 14.38
C VAL A 153 14.41 2.81 14.81
N GLU A 154 14.18 1.82 15.69
CA GLU A 154 15.23 0.86 16.10
C GLU A 154 15.73 0.04 14.90
N SER A 155 14.84 -0.43 14.05
CA SER A 155 15.21 -1.15 12.83
C SER A 155 16.02 -0.25 11.87
N LEU A 156 15.59 1.01 11.68
CA LEU A 156 16.31 1.97 10.85
C LEU A 156 17.72 2.29 11.39
N LYS A 157 17.85 2.44 12.70
CA LYS A 157 19.18 2.62 13.35
C LYS A 157 20.09 1.43 13.11
N LYS A 158 19.55 0.21 13.24
CA LYS A 158 20.28 -1.03 12.97
C LYS A 158 20.77 -1.09 11.53
N TYR A 159 19.93 -0.78 10.55
CA TYR A 159 20.31 -0.76 9.13
C TYR A 159 21.37 0.31 8.81
N LYS A 160 21.28 1.47 9.42
CA LYS A 160 22.30 2.53 9.27
C LYS A 160 23.56 2.30 10.09
N GLY A 161 23.60 1.30 10.96
CA GLY A 161 24.73 1.05 11.86
C GLY A 161 24.99 2.16 12.87
N ILE A 162 23.93 2.89 13.28
CA ILE A 162 24.03 4.00 14.23
C ILE A 162 23.36 3.64 15.57
N ILE A 163 23.92 4.12 16.67
CA ILE A 163 23.37 3.89 18.01
C ILE A 163 22.47 5.06 18.42
N ASP A 164 22.92 6.28 18.15
CA ASP A 164 22.22 7.51 18.48
C ASP A 164 21.69 8.19 17.20
N GLY A 165 20.64 8.98 17.34
CA GLY A 165 20.03 9.72 16.23
C GLY A 165 18.63 10.18 16.59
N ASP A 166 18.18 11.25 15.95
CA ASP A 166 16.82 11.73 16.09
C ASP A 166 15.87 10.73 15.40
N GLY A 167 15.00 10.08 16.18
CA GLY A 167 14.05 9.10 15.67
C GLY A 167 13.05 9.70 14.69
N GLU A 168 12.66 10.96 14.90
CA GLU A 168 11.77 11.67 14.00
C GLU A 168 12.42 11.92 12.63
N GLU A 169 13.67 12.41 12.62
CA GLU A 169 14.43 12.64 11.40
C GLU A 169 14.61 11.32 10.61
N LEU A 170 15.00 10.24 11.29
CA LEU A 170 15.15 8.91 10.68
C LEU A 170 13.84 8.40 10.08
N PHE A 171 12.72 8.60 10.76
CA PHE A 171 11.43 8.17 10.28
C PHE A 171 10.97 8.99 9.06
N GLN A 172 11.22 10.30 9.05
CA GLN A 172 10.93 11.14 7.89
C GLN A 172 11.78 10.75 6.68
N GLU A 173 13.09 10.52 6.86
CA GLU A 173 13.98 10.00 5.79
C GLU A 173 13.49 8.65 5.25
N TYR A 174 13.03 7.76 6.13
CA TYR A 174 12.45 6.48 5.73
C TYR A 174 11.19 6.66 4.88
N LEU A 175 10.26 7.53 5.30
CA LEU A 175 9.05 7.82 4.52
C LEU A 175 9.37 8.48 3.16
N ASP A 176 10.48 9.20 3.04
CA ASP A 176 10.95 9.77 1.77
C ASP A 176 11.45 8.68 0.78
N LEU A 177 11.93 7.55 1.30
CA LEU A 177 12.27 6.38 0.50
C LEU A 177 11.05 5.57 0.08
N CYS A 178 9.96 5.62 0.84
CA CYS A 178 8.70 4.97 0.50
C CYS A 178 7.97 5.69 -0.65
N ARG A 179 6.96 5.07 -1.24
CA ARG A 179 6.21 5.65 -2.36
C ARG A 179 4.72 5.67 -2.07
N PHE A 180 4.08 6.78 -2.46
CA PHE A 180 2.66 7.02 -2.25
C PHE A 180 2.03 7.36 -3.59
N HIS A 181 1.25 6.42 -4.14
CA HIS A 181 0.67 6.48 -5.47
C HIS A 181 -0.87 6.49 -5.40
N PRO A 182 -1.51 7.65 -5.19
CA PRO A 182 -2.95 7.81 -5.39
C PRO A 182 -3.20 7.94 -6.90
N VAL A 183 -3.48 6.80 -7.56
CA VAL A 183 -3.41 6.71 -9.04
C VAL A 183 -4.48 7.52 -9.78
N SER A 184 -5.54 7.98 -9.08
CA SER A 184 -6.52 8.90 -9.66
C SER A 184 -6.20 10.39 -9.41
N PHE A 185 -5.08 10.71 -8.75
CA PHE A 185 -4.66 12.09 -8.50
C PHE A 185 -4.36 12.82 -9.81
N GLY A 186 -5.01 13.96 -10.02
CA GLY A 186 -4.80 14.79 -11.22
C GLY A 186 -5.32 14.21 -12.54
N ALA A 187 -5.83 12.97 -12.55
CA ALA A 187 -6.21 12.27 -13.77
C ALA A 187 -7.66 12.55 -14.22
N GLY A 188 -8.49 13.13 -13.36
CA GLY A 188 -9.91 13.37 -13.64
C GLY A 188 -10.69 12.07 -13.88
N SER A 189 -11.88 12.17 -14.49
CA SER A 189 -12.77 11.03 -14.77
C SER A 189 -12.30 10.12 -15.93
N ALA A 190 -11.17 10.41 -16.56
CA ALA A 190 -10.63 9.67 -17.71
C ALA A 190 -9.61 8.58 -17.32
N ALA A 191 -9.15 8.54 -16.06
CA ALA A 191 -8.19 7.53 -15.62
C ALA A 191 -8.84 6.14 -15.54
N ASN A 192 -8.12 5.13 -16.04
CA ASN A 192 -8.38 3.74 -15.71
C ASN A 192 -7.52 3.36 -14.49
N PRO A 193 -8.07 3.30 -13.27
CA PRO A 193 -7.26 3.05 -12.07
C PRO A 193 -6.48 1.74 -12.12
N GLU A 194 -6.99 0.72 -12.82
CA GLU A 194 -6.35 -0.58 -12.97
C GLU A 194 -5.04 -0.46 -13.78
N GLU A 195 -5.04 0.29 -14.89
CA GLU A 195 -3.85 0.55 -15.69
C GLU A 195 -2.85 1.45 -14.95
N GLU A 196 -3.35 2.45 -14.23
CA GLU A 196 -2.50 3.36 -13.47
C GLU A 196 -1.85 2.67 -12.26
N LYS A 197 -2.51 1.69 -11.62
CA LYS A 197 -1.89 0.83 -10.59
C LYS A 197 -0.70 0.03 -11.15
N ILE A 198 -0.81 -0.50 -12.36
CA ILE A 198 0.30 -1.20 -13.03
C ILE A 198 1.49 -0.26 -13.24
N LYS A 199 1.25 0.97 -13.72
CA LYS A 199 2.32 1.97 -13.92
C LYS A 199 2.98 2.37 -12.60
N ALA A 200 2.19 2.53 -11.54
CA ALA A 200 2.69 2.83 -10.20
C ALA A 200 3.57 1.69 -9.67
N LEU A 201 3.15 0.44 -9.86
CA LEU A 201 3.95 -0.74 -9.49
C LEU A 201 5.26 -0.81 -10.30
N GLU A 202 5.22 -0.54 -11.60
CA GLU A 202 6.42 -0.47 -12.44
C GLU A 202 7.41 0.60 -11.95
N GLN A 203 6.90 1.77 -11.55
CA GLN A 203 7.73 2.82 -10.96
C GLN A 203 8.35 2.38 -9.64
N PHE A 204 7.60 1.68 -8.81
CA PHE A 204 8.10 1.16 -7.54
C PHE A 204 9.16 0.08 -7.75
N ILE A 205 8.97 -0.86 -8.67
CA ILE A 205 9.97 -1.87 -9.04
C ILE A 205 11.28 -1.19 -9.47
N LYS A 206 11.22 -0.20 -10.35
CA LYS A 206 12.41 0.57 -10.78
C LYS A 206 13.09 1.28 -9.63
N HIS A 207 12.32 1.88 -8.72
CA HIS A 207 12.84 2.56 -7.54
C HIS A 207 13.57 1.58 -6.61
N VAL A 208 12.96 0.44 -6.31
CA VAL A 208 13.54 -0.61 -5.47
C VAL A 208 14.82 -1.17 -6.09
N ASN A 209 14.83 -1.44 -7.40
CA ASN A 209 16.02 -1.90 -8.09
C ASN A 209 17.17 -0.89 -7.99
N SER A 210 16.89 0.42 -8.17
CA SER A 210 17.90 1.47 -8.02
C SER A 210 18.47 1.54 -6.61
N LEU A 211 17.61 1.47 -5.58
CA LEU A 211 18.06 1.45 -4.19
C LEU A 211 18.90 0.22 -3.85
N SER A 212 18.53 -0.94 -4.38
CA SER A 212 19.29 -2.19 -4.18
C SER A 212 20.66 -2.13 -4.84
N GLU A 213 20.76 -1.53 -6.03
CA GLU A 213 22.05 -1.30 -6.70
C GLU A 213 22.96 -0.36 -5.90
N GLU A 214 22.40 0.76 -5.40
CA GLU A 214 23.14 1.71 -4.57
C GLU A 214 23.65 1.05 -3.27
N LEU A 215 22.80 0.23 -2.64
CA LEU A 215 23.15 -0.51 -1.46
C LEU A 215 24.26 -1.53 -1.72
N ALA A 216 24.16 -2.30 -2.81
CA ALA A 216 25.18 -3.27 -3.20
C ALA A 216 26.55 -2.61 -3.44
N VAL A 217 26.56 -1.38 -3.99
CA VAL A 217 27.79 -0.58 -4.12
C VAL A 217 28.32 -0.14 -2.77
N THR A 218 27.45 0.36 -1.89
CA THR A 218 27.84 0.85 -0.55
C THR A 218 28.41 -0.27 0.33
N MET A 219 27.87 -1.49 0.19
CA MET A 219 28.34 -2.67 0.93
C MET A 219 29.59 -3.32 0.32
N GLU A 220 30.14 -2.76 -0.77
CA GLU A 220 31.30 -3.32 -1.49
C GLU A 220 31.12 -4.80 -1.87
N LEU A 221 29.88 -5.19 -2.22
CA LEU A 221 29.57 -6.56 -2.61
C LEU A 221 30.37 -6.96 -3.87
N GLU A 222 30.88 -8.19 -3.88
CA GLU A 222 31.55 -8.75 -5.04
C GLU A 222 30.61 -8.75 -6.27
N ASN A 223 31.15 -8.60 -7.46
CA ASN A 223 30.37 -8.47 -8.70
C ASN A 223 29.41 -9.64 -8.92
N ASP A 224 29.77 -10.85 -8.55
CA ASP A 224 28.91 -12.04 -8.71
C ASP A 224 27.70 -11.97 -7.79
N ILE A 225 27.85 -11.48 -6.56
CA ILE A 225 26.78 -11.26 -5.60
C ILE A 225 25.91 -10.09 -6.07
N LYS A 226 26.52 -8.98 -6.45
CA LYS A 226 25.85 -7.79 -6.95
C LYS A 226 24.94 -8.07 -8.17
N ASN A 227 25.42 -8.91 -9.11
CA ASN A 227 24.65 -9.26 -10.30
C ASN A 227 23.48 -10.21 -10.02
N ASN A 228 23.52 -10.94 -8.90
CA ASN A 228 22.46 -11.87 -8.47
C ASN A 228 21.58 -11.31 -7.37
N PHE A 229 21.84 -10.08 -6.90
CA PHE A 229 21.06 -9.42 -5.86
C PHE A 229 19.79 -8.81 -6.47
N VAL A 230 18.75 -9.62 -6.56
CA VAL A 230 17.45 -9.20 -7.07
C VAL A 230 16.49 -9.00 -5.89
N PRO A 231 16.02 -7.78 -5.63
CA PRO A 231 15.12 -7.52 -4.53
C PRO A 231 13.77 -8.21 -4.75
N MET A 232 13.24 -8.84 -3.69
CA MET A 232 11.91 -9.46 -3.73
C MET A 232 10.85 -8.45 -3.32
N ILE A 233 9.79 -8.33 -4.11
CA ILE A 233 8.68 -7.41 -3.88
C ILE A 233 7.39 -8.20 -3.67
N GLY A 234 6.63 -7.89 -2.61
CA GLY A 234 5.28 -8.36 -2.42
C GLY A 234 4.28 -7.30 -2.87
N PHE A 235 3.32 -7.65 -3.70
CA PHE A 235 2.18 -6.79 -4.03
C PHE A 235 0.88 -7.44 -3.52
N SER A 236 0.06 -6.68 -2.79
CA SER A 236 -1.23 -7.17 -2.28
C SER A 236 -2.38 -6.23 -2.62
N ASP A 237 -3.50 -6.83 -3.05
CA ASP A 237 -4.73 -6.12 -3.43
C ASP A 237 -5.94 -7.04 -3.17
N ASP A 238 -7.06 -6.50 -2.73
CA ASP A 238 -8.30 -7.25 -2.47
C ASP A 238 -9.22 -7.33 -3.69
N ASP A 239 -8.99 -6.52 -4.72
CA ASP A 239 -9.70 -6.62 -6.00
C ASP A 239 -9.02 -7.64 -6.93
N LYS A 240 -9.74 -8.72 -7.19
CA LYS A 240 -9.24 -9.80 -8.06
C LYS A 240 -8.88 -9.31 -9.47
N ALA A 241 -9.57 -8.32 -10.01
CA ALA A 241 -9.27 -7.77 -11.32
C ALA A 241 -7.89 -7.07 -11.34
N ASN A 242 -7.56 -6.31 -10.30
CA ASN A 242 -6.25 -5.70 -10.14
C ASN A 242 -5.16 -6.79 -10.07
N VAL A 243 -5.36 -7.80 -9.22
CA VAL A 243 -4.43 -8.92 -9.06
C VAL A 243 -4.19 -9.65 -10.38
N ASP A 244 -5.25 -9.98 -11.12
CA ASP A 244 -5.15 -10.68 -12.39
C ASP A 244 -4.43 -9.82 -13.46
N ASN A 245 -4.70 -8.52 -13.52
CA ASN A 245 -4.06 -7.58 -14.43
C ASN A 245 -2.56 -7.41 -14.10
N VAL A 246 -2.21 -7.28 -12.81
CA VAL A 246 -0.81 -7.19 -12.37
C VAL A 246 -0.05 -8.47 -12.70
N LYS A 247 -0.61 -9.67 -12.41
CA LYS A 247 0.03 -10.95 -12.75
C LYS A 247 0.31 -11.05 -14.25
N LYS A 248 -0.70 -10.75 -15.07
CA LYS A 248 -0.53 -10.75 -16.52
C LYS A 248 0.59 -9.80 -16.99
N TYR A 249 0.62 -8.59 -16.43
CA TYR A 249 1.67 -7.61 -16.75
C TYR A 249 3.07 -8.14 -16.41
N LEU A 250 3.25 -8.73 -15.23
CA LEU A 250 4.53 -9.27 -14.77
C LEU A 250 4.98 -10.46 -15.63
N ASP A 251 4.05 -11.36 -15.96
CA ASP A 251 4.29 -12.49 -16.87
C ASP A 251 4.73 -12.00 -18.26
N ASP A 252 4.03 -11.00 -18.82
CA ASP A 252 4.35 -10.41 -20.13
C ASP A 252 5.72 -9.70 -20.13
N LYS A 253 6.20 -9.22 -18.99
CA LYS A 253 7.51 -8.56 -18.81
C LYS A 253 8.63 -9.51 -18.39
N GLY A 254 8.31 -10.71 -17.91
CA GLY A 254 9.28 -11.64 -17.34
C GLY A 254 9.84 -11.18 -15.99
N GLU A 255 9.04 -10.45 -15.20
CA GLU A 255 9.40 -10.02 -13.85
C GLU A 255 9.11 -11.14 -12.85
N GLU A 256 10.14 -11.88 -12.46
CA GLU A 256 10.03 -13.06 -11.58
C GLU A 256 10.18 -12.70 -10.08
N ASN A 257 10.62 -11.50 -9.77
CA ASN A 257 10.92 -11.05 -8.40
C ASN A 257 9.73 -10.35 -7.70
N VAL A 258 8.55 -10.39 -8.28
CA VAL A 258 7.33 -9.79 -7.68
C VAL A 258 6.32 -10.89 -7.36
N ASN A 259 6.02 -11.06 -6.08
CA ASN A 259 4.97 -11.95 -5.60
C ASN A 259 3.65 -11.20 -5.48
N VAL A 260 2.60 -11.72 -6.10
CA VAL A 260 1.28 -11.08 -6.12
C VAL A 260 0.28 -11.86 -5.27
N TYR A 261 -0.28 -11.18 -4.27
CA TYR A 261 -1.21 -11.75 -3.30
C TYR A 261 -2.62 -11.19 -3.48
N TYR A 262 -3.58 -12.06 -3.69
CA TYR A 262 -4.99 -11.73 -3.60
C TYR A 262 -5.45 -11.83 -2.16
N THR A 263 -5.87 -10.72 -1.57
CA THR A 263 -6.35 -10.64 -0.20
C THR A 263 -7.85 -10.46 -0.21
N LYS A 264 -8.57 -11.47 0.27
CA LYS A 264 -10.03 -11.41 0.27
C LYS A 264 -10.54 -10.47 1.35
N THR A 265 -11.33 -9.48 0.97
CA THR A 265 -12.06 -8.61 1.89
C THR A 265 -12.99 -9.43 2.79
N ASP A 266 -12.86 -9.25 4.09
CA ASP A 266 -13.74 -9.87 5.09
C ASP A 266 -14.92 -8.91 5.41
N LYS A 267 -16.00 -9.06 4.66
CA LYS A 267 -17.22 -8.23 4.83
C LYS A 267 -17.83 -8.28 6.24
N THR A 268 -17.49 -9.28 7.06
CA THR A 268 -17.99 -9.35 8.44
C THR A 268 -17.25 -8.41 9.39
N LYS A 269 -16.08 -7.92 8.99
CA LYS A 269 -15.24 -7.00 9.77
C LYS A 269 -15.40 -5.53 9.39
N MET A 270 -16.08 -5.25 8.30
CA MET A 270 -16.38 -3.90 7.79
C MET A 270 -17.35 -3.10 8.67
#